data_5cb6d216ecdb24388e5e46eaaa60717e
#
_entry.id   5cb6d216ecdb24388e5e46eaaa60717e
#
_cell.length_a   1.000
_cell.length_b   1.000
_cell.length_c   1.000
_cell.angle_alpha   90.00
_cell.angle_beta   90.00
_cell.angle_gamma   90.00
#
_symmetry.space_group_name_H-M   'P 1'
#
loop_
_entity.id
_entity.type
_entity.pdbx_description
1 polymer ?
#
loop_
_entity_poly.entity_id
_entity_poly.type
_entity_poly.pdbx_seq_one_letter_code
_entity_poly.pdbx_strand_id
1 'polypeptide(L)'
;FDHSAMADLLGEDFKIAQKDTLYRCHDRLLEHKEELFKHLKGRWETLFDARCEVLLYDLTSTYFESDPPFEGKRQFGYSRDKRSDCVQVVIALVVTPEGFPLGYEVMAGNTADNTTLRGFLKKIESVHGKAERVWVMDRGIPTEEVLAEMRSASTPVYYLVGTPKGRLSRYEEALTGQPWARVREEVSVKLLQDGEELYVY
;
A
#
# COMPACT_ATOMS: atom_id res chain seq x y z
N PHE A 1 -19.43 19.35 -6.94
CA PHE A 1 -20.76 18.79 -6.89
C PHE A 1 -21.74 19.72 -7.62
N ASP A 2 -21.83 20.98 -7.22
CA ASP A 2 -22.71 21.99 -7.79
C ASP A 2 -22.52 22.26 -9.30
N HIS A 3 -21.42 21.78 -9.87
CA HIS A 3 -21.08 21.90 -11.28
C HIS A 3 -20.98 20.53 -11.99
N SER A 4 -21.64 19.51 -11.45
CA SER A 4 -21.64 18.16 -12.01
C SER A 4 -23.08 17.66 -12.18
N ALA A 5 -23.29 16.65 -13.05
CA ALA A 5 -24.58 16.00 -13.23
C ALA A 5 -24.93 14.99 -12.11
N MET A 6 -24.22 15.02 -10.98
CA MET A 6 -24.42 14.04 -9.90
C MET A 6 -25.81 14.16 -9.24
N ALA A 7 -26.33 15.37 -9.07
CA ALA A 7 -27.66 15.57 -8.52
C ALA A 7 -28.75 14.89 -9.38
N ASP A 8 -28.65 15.08 -10.70
CA ASP A 8 -29.59 14.47 -11.67
C ASP A 8 -29.46 12.94 -11.70
N LEU A 9 -28.24 12.42 -11.67
CA LEU A 9 -27.95 10.99 -11.70
C LEU A 9 -28.43 10.26 -10.43
N LEU A 10 -28.39 10.92 -9.29
CA LEU A 10 -28.80 10.35 -8.01
C LEU A 10 -30.25 10.68 -7.65
N GLY A 11 -30.91 11.58 -8.39
CA GLY A 11 -32.28 11.97 -8.15
C GLY A 11 -32.50 12.73 -6.83
N GLU A 12 -31.45 13.39 -6.33
CA GLU A 12 -31.43 14.03 -5.02
C GLU A 12 -31.16 15.53 -5.13
N ASP A 13 -31.86 16.36 -4.34
CA ASP A 13 -31.55 17.78 -4.18
C ASP A 13 -30.44 17.94 -3.13
N PHE A 14 -29.23 18.14 -3.58
CA PHE A 14 -28.03 18.20 -2.74
C PHE A 14 -27.78 19.52 -2.01
N LYS A 15 -28.77 20.25 -1.62
CA LYS A 15 -28.65 21.18 -0.48
C LYS A 15 -28.08 20.51 0.78
N ILE A 16 -27.96 19.18 0.73
CA ILE A 16 -27.44 18.28 1.78
C ILE A 16 -25.90 18.25 1.85
N ALA A 17 -25.16 18.75 0.86
CA ALA A 17 -23.69 18.76 0.88
C ALA A 17 -23.09 19.80 1.86
N GLN A 18 -23.69 19.89 3.06
CA GLN A 18 -23.09 20.63 4.15
C GLN A 18 -21.87 19.86 4.68
N LYS A 19 -20.81 20.58 4.97
CA LYS A 19 -19.53 20.05 5.45
C LYS A 19 -19.70 18.99 6.56
N ASP A 20 -20.52 19.30 7.57
CA ASP A 20 -20.73 18.40 8.71
C ASP A 20 -21.47 17.12 8.33
N THR A 21 -22.39 17.16 7.36
CA THR A 21 -23.09 15.99 6.84
C THR A 21 -22.13 15.04 6.12
N LEU A 22 -21.19 15.60 5.34
CA LEU A 22 -20.16 14.81 4.66
C LEU A 22 -19.20 14.13 5.66
N TYR A 23 -18.76 14.85 6.69
CA TYR A 23 -17.93 14.24 7.74
C TYR A 23 -18.65 13.11 8.48
N ARG A 24 -19.92 13.31 8.85
CA ARG A 24 -20.73 12.25 9.49
C ARG A 24 -20.96 11.06 8.57
N CYS A 25 -21.03 11.28 7.25
CA CYS A 25 -21.08 10.17 6.29
C CYS A 25 -19.78 9.34 6.33
N HIS A 26 -18.62 10.00 6.40
CA HIS A 26 -17.35 9.32 6.55
C HIS A 26 -17.25 8.52 7.85
N ASP A 27 -17.74 9.07 8.96
CA ASP A 27 -17.76 8.35 10.24
C ASP A 27 -18.58 7.05 10.13
N ARG A 28 -19.75 7.08 9.50
CA ARG A 28 -20.58 5.90 9.26
C ARG A 28 -19.89 4.89 8.32
N LEU A 29 -19.26 5.35 7.25
CA LEU A 29 -18.52 4.48 6.33
C LEU A 29 -17.32 3.82 7.02
N LEU A 30 -16.69 4.50 7.98
CA LEU A 30 -15.55 3.97 8.72
C LEU A 30 -15.94 2.75 9.57
N GLU A 31 -17.14 2.71 10.13
CA GLU A 31 -17.65 1.57 10.89
C GLU A 31 -17.78 0.30 10.03
N HIS A 32 -18.03 0.48 8.72
CA HIS A 32 -18.20 -0.60 7.73
C HIS A 32 -17.01 -0.73 6.78
N LYS A 33 -15.85 -0.20 7.14
CA LYS A 33 -14.68 -0.10 6.25
C LYS A 33 -14.31 -1.43 5.59
N GLU A 34 -14.21 -2.50 6.37
CA GLU A 34 -13.77 -3.80 5.86
C GLU A 34 -14.80 -4.45 4.94
N GLU A 35 -16.08 -4.35 5.30
CA GLU A 35 -17.19 -4.84 4.46
C GLU A 35 -17.28 -4.07 3.14
N LEU A 36 -17.07 -2.76 3.20
CA LEU A 36 -17.04 -1.90 2.02
C LEU A 36 -15.91 -2.31 1.06
N PHE A 37 -14.69 -2.48 1.56
CA PHE A 37 -13.56 -2.92 0.72
C PHE A 37 -13.76 -4.33 0.15
N LYS A 38 -14.35 -5.24 0.91
CA LYS A 38 -14.72 -6.57 0.43
C LYS A 38 -15.76 -6.50 -0.69
N HIS A 39 -16.78 -5.66 -0.52
CA HIS A 39 -17.79 -5.43 -1.56
C HIS A 39 -17.19 -4.81 -2.81
N LEU A 40 -16.38 -3.76 -2.66
CA LEU A 40 -15.72 -3.07 -3.78
C LEU A 40 -14.81 -4.02 -4.56
N LYS A 41 -14.02 -4.85 -3.87
CA LYS A 41 -13.17 -5.86 -4.52
C LYS A 41 -14.01 -6.75 -5.45
N GLY A 42 -15.12 -7.30 -4.97
CA GLY A 42 -16.01 -8.13 -5.79
C GLY A 42 -16.61 -7.36 -7.00
N ARG A 43 -16.88 -6.06 -6.83
CA ARG A 43 -17.35 -5.21 -7.95
C ARG A 43 -16.25 -4.96 -8.98
N TRP A 44 -15.02 -4.73 -8.56
CA TRP A 44 -13.87 -4.54 -9.46
C TRP A 44 -13.53 -5.81 -10.24
N GLU A 45 -13.57 -6.99 -9.58
CA GLU A 45 -13.43 -8.27 -10.24
C GLU A 45 -14.51 -8.47 -11.32
N THR A 46 -15.77 -8.13 -11.01
CA THR A 46 -16.90 -8.32 -11.93
C THR A 46 -16.93 -7.31 -13.07
N LEU A 47 -16.63 -6.03 -12.81
CA LEU A 47 -16.79 -4.95 -13.78
C LEU A 47 -15.52 -4.71 -14.63
N PHE A 48 -14.35 -4.98 -14.07
CA PHE A 48 -13.07 -4.60 -14.67
C PHE A 48 -12.12 -5.79 -14.84
N ASP A 49 -12.56 -7.01 -14.51
CA ASP A 49 -11.68 -8.21 -14.46
C ASP A 49 -10.41 -7.97 -13.63
N ALA A 50 -10.53 -7.16 -12.57
CA ALA A 50 -9.41 -6.79 -11.72
C ALA A 50 -8.87 -8.01 -10.98
N ARG A 51 -7.58 -8.31 -11.16
CA ARG A 51 -6.90 -9.42 -10.52
C ARG A 51 -6.16 -8.95 -9.30
N CYS A 52 -6.34 -9.63 -8.18
CA CYS A 52 -5.65 -9.32 -6.92
C CYS A 52 -4.44 -10.24 -6.68
N GLU A 53 -3.78 -10.66 -7.75
CA GLU A 53 -2.57 -11.50 -7.70
C GLU A 53 -1.31 -10.69 -7.42
N VAL A 54 -1.26 -9.45 -7.91
CA VAL A 54 -0.17 -8.51 -7.64
C VAL A 54 -0.72 -7.37 -6.79
N LEU A 55 -0.06 -7.06 -5.70
CA LEU A 55 -0.44 -6.01 -4.77
C LEU A 55 0.69 -5.01 -4.58
N LEU A 56 0.40 -3.75 -4.80
CA LEU A 56 1.32 -2.65 -4.54
C LEU A 56 1.07 -2.14 -3.11
N TYR A 57 2.08 -2.19 -2.27
CA TYR A 57 2.03 -1.70 -0.90
C TYR A 57 2.97 -0.53 -0.70
N ASP A 58 2.44 0.58 -0.26
CA ASP A 58 3.21 1.77 0.04
C ASP A 58 2.72 2.50 1.29
N LEU A 59 3.60 3.33 1.82
CA LEU A 59 3.39 4.16 2.98
C LEU A 59 3.58 5.63 2.60
N THR A 60 2.63 6.43 3.03
CA THR A 60 2.72 7.89 2.95
C THR A 60 2.43 8.52 4.30
N SER A 61 2.69 9.79 4.44
CA SER A 61 2.28 10.57 5.61
C SER A 61 1.50 11.80 5.17
N THR A 62 0.62 12.25 6.03
CA THR A 62 -0.03 13.56 5.87
C THR A 62 0.07 14.32 7.19
N TYR A 63 0.40 15.60 7.11
CA TYR A 63 0.56 16.46 8.26
C TYR A 63 -0.70 17.31 8.50
N PHE A 64 -0.82 17.84 9.71
CA PHE A 64 -1.91 18.71 10.14
C PHE A 64 -1.34 20.02 10.64
N GLU A 65 -1.75 21.10 10.01
CA GLU A 65 -1.53 22.46 10.52
C GLU A 65 -2.62 22.80 11.55
N SER A 66 -2.50 22.24 12.74
CA SER A 66 -3.49 22.39 13.81
C SER A 66 -2.80 22.68 15.13
N ASP A 67 -3.51 23.48 15.97
CA ASP A 67 -3.04 23.76 17.32
C ASP A 67 -3.22 22.55 18.27
N PRO A 68 -2.41 22.45 19.34
CA PRO A 68 -2.61 21.45 20.39
C PRO A 68 -3.96 21.63 21.11
N PRO A 69 -4.49 20.58 21.76
CA PRO A 69 -3.82 19.33 22.06
C PRO A 69 -3.81 18.34 20.89
N PHE A 70 -2.69 17.60 20.76
CA PHE A 70 -2.56 16.54 19.79
C PHE A 70 -2.92 15.22 20.43
N GLU A 71 -3.97 14.58 19.95
CA GLU A 71 -4.50 13.36 20.52
C GLU A 71 -4.49 12.20 19.50
N GLY A 72 -4.44 10.98 20.03
CA GLY A 72 -4.56 9.77 19.24
C GLY A 72 -3.39 9.54 18.29
N LYS A 73 -3.71 9.36 17.00
CA LYS A 73 -2.72 9.01 15.97
C LYS A 73 -1.92 10.22 15.46
N ARG A 74 -2.36 11.44 15.73
CA ARG A 74 -1.63 12.65 15.34
C ARG A 74 -0.42 12.84 16.24
N GLN A 75 0.75 12.54 15.73
CA GLN A 75 2.03 12.60 16.46
C GLN A 75 3.13 13.16 15.58
N PHE A 76 4.13 13.77 16.21
CA PHE A 76 5.34 14.14 15.50
C PHE A 76 6.11 12.88 15.07
N GLY A 77 6.68 12.93 13.87
CA GLY A 77 7.42 11.81 13.31
C GLY A 77 8.29 12.24 12.13
N TYR A 78 8.83 11.29 11.40
CA TYR A 78 9.58 11.57 10.19
C TYR A 78 8.65 12.10 9.10
N SER A 79 8.75 13.40 8.82
CA SER A 79 7.91 14.04 7.81
C SER A 79 8.54 13.91 6.42
N ARG A 80 7.85 13.23 5.51
CA ARG A 80 8.23 13.13 4.09
C ARG A 80 8.09 14.49 3.39
N ASP A 81 7.16 15.34 3.86
CA ASP A 81 6.90 16.68 3.36
C ASP A 81 7.83 17.75 3.96
N LYS A 82 8.83 17.34 4.78
CA LYS A 82 9.77 18.22 5.49
C LYS A 82 9.07 19.20 6.46
N ARG A 83 7.88 18.84 6.95
CA ARG A 83 7.09 19.60 7.94
C ARG A 83 7.24 18.97 9.33
N SER A 84 8.47 18.97 9.85
CA SER A 84 8.77 18.47 11.20
C SER A 84 8.15 19.34 12.33
N ASP A 85 7.67 20.52 11.98
CA ASP A 85 6.92 21.43 12.84
C ASP A 85 5.46 21.02 13.04
N CYS A 86 4.93 20.12 12.23
CA CYS A 86 3.55 19.65 12.27
C CYS A 86 3.43 18.21 12.75
N VAL A 87 2.34 17.90 13.44
CA VAL A 87 1.96 16.50 13.71
C VAL A 87 1.43 15.87 12.43
N GLN A 88 1.59 14.57 12.32
CA GLN A 88 1.22 13.78 11.14
C GLN A 88 0.55 12.48 11.52
N VAL A 89 0.01 11.79 10.54
CA VAL A 89 -0.34 10.37 10.56
C VAL A 89 0.37 9.65 9.44
N VAL A 90 0.67 8.38 9.63
CA VAL A 90 1.18 7.50 8.57
C VAL A 90 0.02 6.73 7.99
N ILE A 91 -0.05 6.65 6.68
CA ILE A 91 -1.10 5.95 5.94
C ILE A 91 -0.44 4.83 5.15
N ALA A 92 -0.87 3.60 5.42
CA ALA A 92 -0.53 2.44 4.62
C ALA A 92 -1.67 2.19 3.61
N LEU A 93 -1.32 1.93 2.37
CA LEU A 93 -2.28 1.66 1.30
C LEU A 93 -1.86 0.42 0.52
N VAL A 94 -2.83 -0.44 0.20
CA VAL A 94 -2.66 -1.55 -0.75
C VAL A 94 -3.58 -1.35 -1.94
N VAL A 95 -3.02 -1.41 -3.13
CA VAL A 95 -3.76 -1.28 -4.39
C VAL A 95 -3.38 -2.40 -5.37
N THR A 96 -4.24 -2.67 -6.35
CA THR A 96 -3.87 -3.48 -7.53
C THR A 96 -3.01 -2.67 -8.49
N PRO A 97 -2.34 -3.29 -9.50
CA PRO A 97 -1.60 -2.56 -10.52
C PRO A 97 -2.42 -1.53 -11.29
N GLU A 98 -3.72 -1.76 -11.42
CA GLU A 98 -4.67 -0.84 -12.07
C GLU A 98 -5.07 0.34 -11.15
N GLY A 99 -4.67 0.32 -9.88
CA GLY A 99 -4.94 1.37 -8.90
C GLY A 99 -6.18 1.15 -8.05
N PHE A 100 -6.82 -0.02 -8.07
CA PHE A 100 -7.97 -0.31 -7.22
C PHE A 100 -7.53 -0.53 -5.76
N PRO A 101 -8.01 0.27 -4.80
CA PRO A 101 -7.62 0.14 -3.40
C PRO A 101 -8.28 -1.06 -2.73
N LEU A 102 -7.50 -1.96 -2.15
CA LEU A 102 -7.96 -3.13 -1.42
C LEU A 102 -8.06 -2.92 0.09
N GLY A 103 -7.33 -1.96 0.60
CA GLY A 103 -7.36 -1.63 2.01
C GLY A 103 -6.38 -0.53 2.36
N TYR A 104 -6.65 0.15 3.46
CA TYR A 104 -5.76 1.15 4.03
C TYR A 104 -5.74 1.06 5.55
N GLU A 105 -4.67 1.56 6.15
CA GLU A 105 -4.57 1.81 7.59
C GLU A 105 -4.01 3.18 7.87
N VAL A 106 -4.59 3.82 8.88
CA VAL A 106 -4.05 5.06 9.46
C VAL A 106 -3.36 4.72 10.76
N MET A 107 -2.09 4.99 10.85
CA MET A 107 -1.23 4.70 12.00
C MET A 107 -0.74 5.98 12.67
N ALA A 108 -0.18 5.86 13.86
CA ALA A 108 0.42 6.99 14.56
C ALA A 108 1.55 7.62 13.71
N GLY A 109 1.68 8.95 13.78
CA GLY A 109 2.64 9.71 12.97
C GLY A 109 4.11 9.36 13.21
N ASN A 110 4.42 8.73 14.33
CA ASN A 110 5.76 8.22 14.67
C ASN A 110 5.98 6.74 14.32
N THR A 111 5.05 6.12 13.58
CA THR A 111 5.19 4.72 13.16
C THR A 111 6.36 4.57 12.19
N ALA A 112 7.25 3.62 12.47
CA ALA A 112 8.36 3.30 11.57
C ALA A 112 7.88 2.37 10.43
N ASP A 113 8.31 2.66 9.21
CA ASP A 113 7.87 1.95 8.00
C ASP A 113 8.07 0.44 8.09
N ASN A 114 9.22 0.02 8.61
CA ASN A 114 9.62 -1.38 8.72
C ASN A 114 8.82 -2.20 9.76
N THR A 115 7.95 -1.58 10.54
CA THR A 115 7.10 -2.27 11.53
C THR A 115 5.70 -2.58 11.02
N THR A 116 5.33 -2.08 9.86
CA THR A 116 3.94 -2.04 9.39
C THR A 116 3.53 -3.28 8.59
N LEU A 117 4.43 -3.84 7.79
CA LEU A 117 4.13 -4.86 6.78
C LEU A 117 3.49 -6.12 7.37
N ARG A 118 4.05 -6.67 8.45
CA ARG A 118 3.53 -7.90 9.09
C ARG A 118 2.06 -7.80 9.49
N GLY A 119 1.69 -6.67 10.08
CA GLY A 119 0.29 -6.40 10.48
C GLY A 119 -0.62 -6.28 9.27
N PHE A 120 -0.14 -5.64 8.22
CA PHE A 120 -0.90 -5.42 7.00
C PHE A 120 -1.11 -6.71 6.19
N LEU A 121 -0.09 -7.57 6.07
CA LEU A 121 -0.21 -8.90 5.46
C LEU A 121 -1.34 -9.70 6.12
N LYS A 122 -1.32 -9.81 7.45
CA LYS A 122 -2.37 -10.49 8.23
C LYS A 122 -3.74 -9.90 7.99
N LYS A 123 -3.84 -8.58 7.88
CA LYS A 123 -5.11 -7.90 7.63
C LYS A 123 -5.67 -8.21 6.24
N ILE A 124 -4.85 -8.13 5.21
CA ILE A 124 -5.27 -8.46 3.84
C ILE A 124 -5.72 -9.92 3.76
N GLU A 125 -5.00 -10.83 4.40
CA GLU A 125 -5.41 -12.23 4.49
C GLU A 125 -6.73 -12.43 5.23
N SER A 126 -6.97 -11.71 6.32
CA SER A 126 -8.22 -11.82 7.10
C SER A 126 -9.44 -11.31 6.33
N VAL A 127 -9.28 -10.23 5.57
CA VAL A 127 -10.39 -9.59 4.83
C VAL A 127 -10.64 -10.26 3.48
N HIS A 128 -9.58 -10.61 2.75
CA HIS A 128 -9.64 -11.08 1.37
C HIS A 128 -9.26 -12.55 1.17
N GLY A 129 -9.02 -13.27 2.27
CA GLY A 129 -8.59 -14.67 2.26
C GLY A 129 -7.12 -14.85 1.90
N LYS A 130 -6.62 -16.06 2.17
CA LYS A 130 -5.29 -16.49 1.76
C LYS A 130 -5.28 -16.77 0.26
N ALA A 131 -4.27 -16.29 -0.44
CA ALA A 131 -4.03 -16.57 -1.84
C ALA A 131 -2.54 -16.39 -2.15
N GLU A 132 -2.08 -17.02 -3.20
CA GLU A 132 -0.77 -16.73 -3.77
C GLU A 132 -0.77 -15.31 -4.33
N ARG A 133 0.06 -14.45 -3.77
CA ARG A 133 0.15 -13.03 -4.16
C ARG A 133 1.59 -12.60 -4.29
N VAL A 134 1.83 -11.68 -5.22
CA VAL A 134 3.10 -10.98 -5.35
C VAL A 134 2.96 -9.59 -4.73
N TRP A 135 3.72 -9.32 -3.69
CA TRP A 135 3.76 -8.02 -3.03
C TRP A 135 4.89 -7.16 -3.61
N VAL A 136 4.53 -6.03 -4.16
CA VAL A 136 5.49 -5.04 -4.66
C VAL A 136 5.62 -3.92 -3.64
N MET A 137 6.84 -3.67 -3.17
CA MET A 137 7.10 -2.77 -2.04
C MET A 137 8.39 -1.98 -2.27
N ASP A 138 8.47 -0.78 -1.66
CA ASP A 138 9.72 -0.05 -1.61
C ASP A 138 10.71 -0.65 -0.59
N ARG A 139 12.00 -0.41 -0.83
CA ARG A 139 13.14 -0.96 -0.10
C ARG A 139 13.17 -0.72 1.41
N GLY A 140 12.49 0.31 1.88
CA GLY A 140 12.46 0.70 3.30
C GLY A 140 11.37 0.01 4.12
N ILE A 141 10.47 -0.72 3.47
CA ILE A 141 9.27 -1.29 4.11
C ILE A 141 9.56 -2.66 4.75
N PRO A 142 10.06 -3.68 4.04
CA PRO A 142 10.26 -4.99 4.64
C PRO A 142 11.56 -5.07 5.45
N THR A 143 11.50 -5.81 6.55
CA THR A 143 12.70 -6.30 7.23
C THR A 143 13.06 -7.69 6.71
N GLU A 144 14.31 -8.10 6.88
CA GLU A 144 14.75 -9.45 6.49
C GLU A 144 13.95 -10.55 7.21
N GLU A 145 13.57 -10.30 8.47
CA GLU A 145 12.74 -11.22 9.25
C GLU A 145 11.36 -11.41 8.61
N VAL A 146 10.72 -10.33 8.17
CA VAL A 146 9.41 -10.41 7.52
C VAL A 146 9.52 -11.08 6.16
N LEU A 147 10.57 -10.83 5.38
CA LEU A 147 10.83 -11.53 4.12
C LEU A 147 11.05 -13.02 4.34
N ALA A 148 11.80 -13.41 5.37
CA ALA A 148 11.98 -14.81 5.74
C ALA A 148 10.66 -15.49 6.16
N GLU A 149 9.80 -14.80 6.92
CA GLU A 149 8.45 -15.27 7.24
C GLU A 149 7.60 -15.47 5.98
N MET A 150 7.67 -14.56 5.02
CA MET A 150 6.95 -14.65 3.73
C MET A 150 7.42 -15.88 2.94
N ARG A 151 8.73 -16.13 2.86
CA ARG A 151 9.31 -17.31 2.20
C ARG A 151 8.90 -18.63 2.84
N SER A 152 8.86 -18.67 4.18
CA SER A 152 8.53 -19.87 4.96
C SER A 152 7.03 -20.09 5.19
N ALA A 153 6.16 -19.23 4.66
CA ALA A 153 4.72 -19.34 4.85
C ALA A 153 4.16 -20.61 4.18
N SER A 154 3.16 -21.24 4.80
CA SER A 154 2.50 -22.45 4.26
C SER A 154 1.77 -22.20 2.93
N THR A 155 1.32 -20.98 2.69
CA THR A 155 0.83 -20.50 1.40
C THR A 155 1.88 -19.56 0.85
N PRO A 156 2.40 -19.77 -0.36
CA PRO A 156 3.45 -18.93 -0.92
C PRO A 156 3.07 -17.46 -0.95
N VAL A 157 3.93 -16.62 -0.41
CA VAL A 157 3.80 -15.16 -0.45
C VAL A 157 5.04 -14.62 -1.15
N TYR A 158 4.86 -14.29 -2.42
CA TYR A 158 5.93 -13.76 -3.25
C TYR A 158 6.10 -12.27 -3.06
N TYR A 159 7.28 -11.75 -3.35
CA TYR A 159 7.54 -10.32 -3.26
C TYR A 159 8.51 -9.82 -4.32
N LEU A 160 8.35 -8.56 -4.67
CA LEU A 160 9.30 -7.75 -5.42
C LEU A 160 9.60 -6.52 -4.58
N VAL A 161 10.85 -6.32 -4.19
CA VAL A 161 11.26 -5.23 -3.30
C VAL A 161 12.53 -4.56 -3.81
N GLY A 162 12.59 -3.24 -3.68
CA GLY A 162 13.80 -2.48 -3.98
C GLY A 162 14.96 -2.88 -3.04
N THR A 163 16.11 -3.26 -3.60
CA THR A 163 17.27 -3.66 -2.81
C THR A 163 17.99 -2.43 -2.24
N PRO A 164 18.26 -2.37 -0.93
CA PRO A 164 19.08 -1.33 -0.33
C PRO A 164 20.50 -1.28 -0.94
N LYS A 165 21.03 -0.08 -1.15
CA LYS A 165 22.35 0.12 -1.79
C LYS A 165 23.47 -0.72 -1.16
N GLY A 166 23.53 -0.79 0.18
CA GLY A 166 24.56 -1.57 0.89
C GLY A 166 24.45 -3.09 0.65
N ARG A 167 23.27 -3.58 0.31
CA ARG A 167 23.07 -4.99 -0.07
C ARG A 167 23.36 -5.20 -1.55
N LEU A 168 22.98 -4.25 -2.39
CA LEU A 168 23.21 -4.32 -3.84
C LEU A 168 24.69 -4.39 -4.17
N SER A 169 25.54 -3.64 -3.46
CA SER A 169 27.01 -3.64 -3.69
C SER A 169 27.65 -5.02 -3.58
N ARG A 170 27.07 -5.96 -2.82
CA ARG A 170 27.54 -7.36 -2.72
C ARG A 170 27.37 -8.13 -4.03
N TYR A 171 26.35 -7.77 -4.79
CA TYR A 171 25.94 -8.50 -6.00
C TYR A 171 26.28 -7.74 -7.28
N GLU A 172 26.79 -6.51 -7.16
CA GLU A 172 27.02 -5.61 -8.30
C GLU A 172 27.96 -6.25 -9.32
N GLU A 173 29.09 -6.82 -8.88
CA GLU A 173 30.06 -7.47 -9.75
C GLU A 173 29.45 -8.73 -10.41
N ALA A 174 28.77 -9.57 -9.64
CA ALA A 174 28.13 -10.78 -10.13
C ALA A 174 26.99 -10.47 -11.11
N LEU A 175 26.17 -9.42 -10.83
CA LEU A 175 25.09 -8.97 -11.73
C LEU A 175 25.62 -8.34 -13.01
N THR A 176 26.72 -7.57 -12.93
CA THR A 176 27.30 -6.96 -14.13
C THR A 176 27.86 -8.01 -15.09
N GLY A 177 28.34 -9.15 -14.57
CA GLY A 177 28.78 -10.29 -15.37
C GLY A 177 27.67 -11.11 -16.04
N GLN A 178 26.41 -10.98 -15.61
CA GLN A 178 25.29 -11.72 -16.20
C GLN A 178 24.92 -11.20 -17.60
N PRO A 179 24.46 -12.09 -18.49
CA PRO A 179 23.94 -11.68 -19.79
C PRO A 179 22.61 -10.95 -19.64
N TRP A 180 22.33 -10.05 -20.59
CA TRP A 180 21.02 -9.42 -20.69
C TRP A 180 19.98 -10.41 -21.22
N ALA A 181 18.89 -10.58 -20.51
CA ALA A 181 17.70 -11.33 -20.93
C ALA A 181 16.60 -10.35 -21.32
N ARG A 182 16.12 -10.43 -22.56
CA ARG A 182 15.00 -9.61 -23.03
C ARG A 182 13.68 -10.16 -22.51
N VAL A 183 12.91 -9.36 -21.76
CA VAL A 183 11.63 -9.77 -21.18
C VAL A 183 10.43 -9.17 -21.93
N ARG A 184 10.60 -8.02 -22.58
CA ARG A 184 9.62 -7.40 -23.47
C ARG A 184 10.30 -6.39 -24.39
N GLU A 185 9.53 -5.73 -25.28
CA GLU A 185 10.05 -4.95 -26.41
C GLU A 185 11.15 -3.93 -26.07
N GLU A 186 11.01 -3.23 -24.95
CA GLU A 186 12.01 -2.21 -24.56
C GLU A 186 12.66 -2.52 -23.20
N VAL A 187 12.47 -3.74 -22.66
CA VAL A 187 12.96 -4.09 -21.35
C VAL A 187 13.83 -5.34 -21.41
N SER A 188 15.07 -5.17 -21.00
CA SER A 188 16.02 -6.26 -20.76
C SER A 188 16.46 -6.23 -19.31
N VAL A 189 16.68 -7.38 -18.73
CA VAL A 189 17.08 -7.54 -17.33
C VAL A 189 18.31 -8.44 -17.22
N LYS A 190 19.06 -8.28 -16.15
CA LYS A 190 20.06 -9.25 -15.71
C LYS A 190 19.52 -9.94 -14.46
N LEU A 191 19.67 -11.24 -14.39
CA LEU A 191 19.16 -12.06 -13.30
C LEU A 191 20.31 -12.75 -12.58
N LEU A 192 20.31 -12.69 -11.26
CA LEU A 192 21.23 -13.41 -10.40
C LEU A 192 20.44 -14.11 -9.31
N GLN A 193 20.53 -15.42 -9.24
CA GLN A 193 19.91 -16.20 -8.18
C GLN A 193 20.89 -16.37 -7.01
N ASP A 194 20.42 -16.10 -5.80
CA ASP A 194 21.13 -16.36 -4.56
C ASP A 194 20.17 -17.05 -3.57
N GLY A 195 20.32 -18.36 -3.41
CA GLY A 195 19.39 -19.17 -2.65
C GLY A 195 17.97 -19.13 -3.22
N GLU A 196 17.02 -18.72 -2.42
CA GLU A 196 15.59 -18.58 -2.80
C GLU A 196 15.26 -17.22 -3.40
N GLU A 197 16.19 -16.27 -3.40
CA GLU A 197 15.98 -14.92 -3.90
C GLU A 197 16.54 -14.77 -5.32
N LEU A 198 15.82 -13.98 -6.13
CA LEU A 198 16.24 -13.60 -7.47
C LEU A 198 16.49 -12.09 -7.50
N TYR A 199 17.74 -11.69 -7.72
CA TYR A 199 18.11 -10.28 -7.91
C TYR A 199 17.94 -9.88 -9.36
N VAL A 200 17.29 -8.74 -9.58
CA VAL A 200 16.99 -8.20 -10.92
C VAL A 200 17.64 -6.83 -11.06
N TYR A 201 18.32 -6.60 -12.18
CA TYR A 201 18.96 -5.34 -12.55
C TYR A 201 18.42 -4.84 -13.89
#